data_e385520e5c53a0682caafe5fb40ee2f4
#
_entry.id   e385520e5c53a0682caafe5fb40ee2f4
#
_cell.length_a   1.000
_cell.length_b   1.000
_cell.length_c   1.000
_cell.angle_alpha   90.00
_cell.angle_beta   90.00
_cell.angle_gamma   90.00
#
_symmetry.space_group_name_H-M   'P 1'
#
loop_
_entity.id
_entity.type
_entity.pdbx_description
1 polymer ?
#
loop_
_entity_poly.entity_id
_entity_poly.type
_entity_poly.pdbx_seq_one_letter_code
_entity_poly.pdbx_strand_id
1 'polypeptide(L)'
;MQFENTLAFARTLDRTDPLKKFRALFHLPKVKGKTALYFTGNSLGLQPKSTRQFLTEELTDWAQLGVEGHLHSKRPWLYYHKFTKKGLALLAGAKPAEVVAMNHLTVNLHLLMVSFYRPTKSRFKIITEAGAFSSDQYALESQVKFHGFDPDKTIIELNPREHEYTVRTEDILSAIHQHKDELALVIFGG
;
A
#
# COMPACT_ATOMS: atom_id res chain seq x y z
N MET A 1 -25.59 11.21 -8.02
CA MET A 1 -25.81 12.35 -7.08
C MET A 1 -25.04 13.52 -7.66
N GLN A 2 -25.69 14.68 -7.83
CA GLN A 2 -25.00 15.87 -8.33
C GLN A 2 -24.23 16.51 -7.17
N PHE A 3 -22.96 16.84 -7.37
CA PHE A 3 -22.12 17.49 -6.36
C PHE A 3 -22.48 18.98 -6.24
N GLU A 4 -22.56 19.47 -5.01
CA GLU A 4 -22.77 20.89 -4.70
C GLU A 4 -21.67 21.34 -3.73
N ASN A 5 -20.96 22.42 -4.05
CA ASN A 5 -19.94 23.01 -3.18
C ASN A 5 -20.59 23.90 -2.11
N THR A 6 -21.41 23.29 -1.22
CA THR A 6 -22.12 23.98 -0.15
C THR A 6 -21.96 23.25 1.19
N LEU A 7 -21.97 24.01 2.30
CA LEU A 7 -21.94 23.43 3.64
C LEU A 7 -23.19 22.57 3.95
N ALA A 8 -24.33 22.93 3.39
CA ALA A 8 -25.58 22.17 3.54
C ALA A 8 -25.46 20.79 2.92
N PHE A 9 -24.89 20.71 1.71
CA PHE A 9 -24.61 19.44 1.02
C PHE A 9 -23.65 18.57 1.81
N ALA A 10 -22.51 19.14 2.27
CA ALA A 10 -21.53 18.42 3.08
C ALA A 10 -22.16 17.85 4.38
N ARG A 11 -22.93 18.65 5.11
CA ARG A 11 -23.64 18.20 6.32
C ARG A 11 -24.68 17.10 6.05
N THR A 12 -25.28 17.12 4.87
CA THR A 12 -26.22 16.06 4.46
C THR A 12 -25.48 14.76 4.22
N LEU A 13 -24.34 14.80 3.52
CA LEU A 13 -23.48 13.63 3.31
C LEU A 13 -23.01 13.04 4.66
N ASP A 14 -22.49 13.88 5.56
CA ASP A 14 -22.05 13.44 6.90
C ASP A 14 -23.19 12.76 7.69
N ARG A 15 -24.41 13.30 7.59
CA ARG A 15 -25.58 12.75 8.30
C ARG A 15 -25.99 11.39 7.75
N THR A 16 -25.93 11.20 6.44
CA THR A 16 -26.38 9.99 5.75
C THR A 16 -25.28 8.94 5.58
N ASP A 17 -24.02 9.27 5.91
CA ASP A 17 -22.91 8.33 5.81
C ASP A 17 -23.12 7.12 6.75
N PRO A 18 -23.25 5.89 6.20
CA PRO A 18 -23.39 4.68 7.00
C PRO A 18 -22.14 4.34 7.80
N LEU A 19 -20.97 4.87 7.40
CA LEU A 19 -19.69 4.62 8.04
C LEU A 19 -19.37 5.60 9.18
N LYS A 20 -20.13 6.68 9.36
CA LYS A 20 -19.86 7.71 10.37
C LYS A 20 -19.67 7.16 11.78
N LYS A 21 -20.35 6.05 12.12
CA LYS A 21 -20.25 5.38 13.44
C LYS A 21 -18.83 4.87 13.74
N PHE A 22 -18.08 4.48 12.72
CA PHE A 22 -16.72 3.96 12.88
C PHE A 22 -15.72 5.02 13.32
N ARG A 23 -15.97 6.31 13.04
CA ARG A 23 -15.11 7.41 13.48
C ARG A 23 -14.87 7.40 15.00
N ALA A 24 -15.86 6.97 15.78
CA ALA A 24 -15.76 6.87 17.24
C ALA A 24 -14.77 5.79 17.71
N LEU A 25 -14.37 4.87 16.86
CA LEU A 25 -13.43 3.78 17.18
C LEU A 25 -11.95 4.22 17.11
N PHE A 26 -11.68 5.44 16.66
CA PHE A 26 -10.33 5.96 16.49
C PHE A 26 -10.03 7.11 17.44
N HIS A 27 -8.74 7.28 17.76
CA HIS A 27 -8.24 8.48 18.41
C HIS A 27 -8.11 9.60 17.39
N LEU A 28 -8.75 10.74 17.66
CA LEU A 28 -8.69 11.92 16.79
C LEU A 28 -7.67 12.91 17.35
N PRO A 29 -6.63 13.28 16.59
CA PRO A 29 -5.67 14.29 17.02
C PRO A 29 -6.35 15.62 17.33
N LYS A 30 -5.73 16.40 18.21
CA LYS A 30 -6.18 17.75 18.52
C LYS A 30 -5.10 18.76 18.14
N VAL A 31 -5.51 19.85 17.50
CA VAL A 31 -4.66 21.00 17.19
C VAL A 31 -5.27 22.23 17.89
N LYS A 32 -4.49 22.86 18.76
CA LYS A 32 -4.94 24.00 19.58
C LYS A 32 -6.27 23.71 20.32
N GLY A 33 -6.38 22.51 20.90
CA GLY A 33 -7.55 22.07 21.66
C GLY A 33 -8.78 21.65 20.84
N LYS A 34 -8.80 21.84 19.53
CA LYS A 34 -9.87 21.43 18.63
C LYS A 34 -9.52 20.13 17.90
N THR A 35 -10.51 19.31 17.61
CA THR A 35 -10.33 18.10 16.80
C THR A 35 -9.80 18.49 15.42
N ALA A 36 -8.69 17.88 15.02
CA ALA A 36 -8.08 18.11 13.71
C ALA A 36 -8.96 17.57 12.57
N LEU A 37 -8.92 18.25 11.43
CA LEU A 37 -9.37 17.71 10.16
C LEU A 37 -8.24 16.82 9.62
N TYR A 38 -8.41 15.51 9.69
CA TYR A 38 -7.35 14.55 9.39
C TYR A 38 -7.58 13.92 8.03
N PHE A 39 -6.80 14.33 7.03
CA PHE A 39 -6.86 13.83 5.64
C PHE A 39 -5.57 13.14 5.19
N THR A 40 -4.69 12.79 6.14
CA THR A 40 -3.40 12.15 5.85
C THR A 40 -3.38 10.65 6.12
N GLY A 41 -4.54 10.01 6.08
CA GLY A 41 -4.69 8.57 6.32
C GLY A 41 -3.93 7.69 5.30
N ASN A 42 -3.63 8.21 4.12
CA ASN A 42 -2.78 7.57 3.12
C ASN A 42 -1.32 7.40 3.60
N SER A 43 -0.82 8.33 4.42
CA SER A 43 0.53 8.25 5.00
C SER A 43 0.52 7.48 6.33
N LEU A 44 -0.36 7.87 7.25
CA LEU A 44 -0.53 7.18 8.53
C LEU A 44 -2.01 7.23 8.94
N GLY A 45 -2.64 6.08 9.04
CA GLY A 45 -4.02 5.97 9.53
C GLY A 45 -4.17 6.42 10.99
N LEU A 46 -5.37 6.83 11.37
CA LEU A 46 -5.68 7.13 12.77
C LEU A 46 -5.54 5.87 13.64
N GLN A 47 -5.03 6.04 14.85
CA GLN A 47 -4.86 4.93 15.80
C GLN A 47 -6.24 4.40 16.24
N PRO A 48 -6.56 3.10 16.03
CA PRO A 48 -7.74 2.48 16.63
C PRO A 48 -7.64 2.46 18.15
N LYS A 49 -8.73 2.71 18.85
CA LYS A 49 -8.78 2.68 20.32
C LYS A 49 -8.46 1.30 20.90
N SER A 50 -8.74 0.24 20.15
CA SER A 50 -8.43 -1.15 20.52
C SER A 50 -6.96 -1.50 20.46
N THR A 51 -6.09 -0.69 19.82
CA THR A 51 -4.66 -0.99 19.63
C THR A 51 -3.95 -1.30 20.95
N ARG A 52 -4.20 -0.49 22.00
CA ARG A 52 -3.57 -0.73 23.32
C ARG A 52 -3.95 -2.09 23.89
N GLN A 53 -5.21 -2.50 23.75
CA GLN A 53 -5.67 -3.80 24.23
C GLN A 53 -4.94 -4.94 23.54
N PHE A 54 -4.86 -4.92 22.21
CA PHE A 54 -4.15 -5.96 21.46
C PHE A 54 -2.68 -6.05 21.83
N LEU A 55 -1.99 -4.92 21.95
CA LEU A 55 -0.59 -4.90 22.38
C LEU A 55 -0.41 -5.44 23.79
N THR A 56 -1.30 -5.07 24.72
CA THR A 56 -1.23 -5.57 26.11
C THR A 56 -1.47 -7.08 26.16
N GLU A 57 -2.38 -7.62 25.38
CA GLU A 57 -2.62 -9.06 25.28
C GLU A 57 -1.36 -9.79 24.80
N GLU A 58 -0.71 -9.32 23.72
CA GLU A 58 0.52 -9.93 23.21
C GLU A 58 1.68 -9.86 24.20
N LEU A 59 1.85 -8.72 24.89
CA LEU A 59 2.88 -8.59 25.93
C LEU A 59 2.61 -9.52 27.12
N THR A 60 1.35 -9.73 27.47
CA THR A 60 0.95 -10.65 28.55
C THR A 60 1.23 -12.09 28.15
N ASP A 61 0.85 -12.49 26.95
CA ASP A 61 1.12 -13.82 26.43
C ASP A 61 2.62 -14.09 26.36
N TRP A 62 3.42 -13.13 25.93
CA TRP A 62 4.88 -13.27 25.92
C TRP A 62 5.45 -13.44 27.32
N ALA A 63 5.04 -12.63 28.28
CA ALA A 63 5.51 -12.71 29.66
C ALA A 63 5.15 -14.05 30.34
N GLN A 64 4.00 -14.61 30.02
CA GLN A 64 3.49 -15.84 30.64
C GLN A 64 3.97 -17.11 29.93
N LEU A 65 4.08 -17.08 28.62
CA LEU A 65 4.30 -18.28 27.80
C LEU A 65 5.73 -18.38 27.25
N GLY A 66 6.46 -17.26 27.16
CA GLY A 66 7.78 -17.27 26.52
C GLY A 66 7.72 -17.87 25.11
N VAL A 67 8.59 -18.85 24.82
CA VAL A 67 8.65 -19.53 23.52
C VAL A 67 7.35 -20.28 23.17
N GLU A 68 6.63 -20.76 24.17
CA GLU A 68 5.36 -21.46 23.97
C GLU A 68 4.28 -20.57 23.36
N GLY A 69 4.41 -19.25 23.42
CA GLY A 69 3.53 -18.29 22.75
C GLY A 69 3.45 -18.48 21.23
N HIS A 70 4.45 -19.09 20.62
CA HIS A 70 4.39 -19.44 19.19
C HIS A 70 3.22 -20.35 18.85
N LEU A 71 2.81 -21.22 19.77
CA LEU A 71 1.77 -22.24 19.56
C LEU A 71 0.54 -22.04 20.45
N HIS A 72 0.72 -21.49 21.67
CA HIS A 72 -0.29 -21.51 22.73
C HIS A 72 -0.82 -20.14 23.17
N SER A 73 -0.33 -19.03 22.58
CA SER A 73 -0.90 -17.70 22.85
C SER A 73 -2.35 -17.61 22.38
N LYS A 74 -3.07 -16.60 22.81
CA LYS A 74 -4.43 -16.30 22.35
C LYS A 74 -4.51 -16.19 20.81
N ARG A 75 -3.46 -15.64 20.21
CA ARG A 75 -3.24 -15.58 18.76
C ARG A 75 -1.86 -16.18 18.45
N PRO A 76 -1.74 -17.50 18.23
CA PRO A 76 -0.46 -18.17 18.08
C PRO A 76 0.43 -17.49 17.03
N TRP A 77 1.64 -17.08 17.43
CA TRP A 77 2.50 -16.22 16.61
C TRP A 77 2.96 -16.88 15.32
N LEU A 78 3.16 -18.20 15.34
CA LEU A 78 3.53 -18.96 14.13
C LEU A 78 2.49 -18.83 13.00
N TYR A 79 1.23 -18.62 13.35
CA TYR A 79 0.11 -18.54 12.40
C TYR A 79 -0.47 -17.12 12.29
N TYR A 80 0.18 -16.11 12.83
CA TYR A 80 -0.37 -14.76 12.96
C TYR A 80 -0.84 -14.19 11.60
N HIS A 81 -0.07 -14.42 10.54
CA HIS A 81 -0.40 -14.03 9.18
C HIS A 81 -1.75 -14.57 8.67
N LYS A 82 -2.24 -15.70 9.23
CA LYS A 82 -3.51 -16.31 8.83
C LYS A 82 -4.72 -15.52 9.33
N PHE A 83 -4.60 -14.82 10.47
CA PHE A 83 -5.72 -14.08 11.06
C PHE A 83 -6.15 -12.88 10.23
N THR A 84 -5.23 -12.29 9.48
CA THR A 84 -5.50 -11.11 8.65
C THR A 84 -5.97 -11.45 7.24
N LYS A 85 -5.75 -12.68 6.75
CA LYS A 85 -5.99 -13.08 5.35
C LYS A 85 -7.38 -12.77 4.83
N LYS A 86 -8.42 -13.13 5.58
CA LYS A 86 -9.81 -12.92 5.12
C LYS A 86 -10.15 -11.44 4.99
N GLY A 87 -9.74 -10.63 5.97
CA GLY A 87 -9.96 -9.18 5.93
C GLY A 87 -9.19 -8.50 4.79
N LEU A 88 -7.92 -8.85 4.62
CA LEU A 88 -7.09 -8.32 3.53
C LEU A 88 -7.64 -8.73 2.15
N ALA A 89 -8.05 -9.98 1.98
CA ALA A 89 -8.64 -10.46 0.74
C ALA A 89 -9.93 -9.69 0.39
N LEU A 90 -10.79 -9.44 1.37
CA LEU A 90 -12.00 -8.64 1.18
C LEU A 90 -11.68 -7.22 0.73
N LEU A 91 -10.71 -6.57 1.37
CA LEU A 91 -10.29 -5.20 1.04
C LEU A 91 -9.62 -5.11 -0.33
N ALA A 92 -8.83 -6.11 -0.70
CA ALA A 92 -8.13 -6.17 -1.99
C ALA A 92 -8.99 -6.70 -3.15
N GLY A 93 -10.22 -7.17 -2.89
CA GLY A 93 -11.03 -7.83 -3.92
C GLY A 93 -10.42 -9.16 -4.41
N ALA A 94 -9.65 -9.85 -3.56
CA ALA A 94 -8.89 -11.05 -3.89
C ALA A 94 -9.39 -12.28 -3.11
N LYS A 95 -8.90 -13.46 -3.48
CA LYS A 95 -9.13 -14.68 -2.69
C LYS A 95 -8.16 -14.77 -1.51
N PRO A 96 -8.54 -15.40 -0.38
CA PRO A 96 -7.64 -15.55 0.76
C PRO A 96 -6.29 -16.24 0.45
N ALA A 97 -6.24 -17.07 -0.60
CA ALA A 97 -5.00 -17.73 -1.03
C ALA A 97 -4.04 -16.78 -1.78
N GLU A 98 -4.54 -15.64 -2.26
CA GLU A 98 -3.79 -14.67 -3.08
C GLU A 98 -3.20 -13.52 -2.26
N VAL A 99 -3.46 -13.48 -0.94
CA VAL A 99 -3.00 -12.42 -0.06
C VAL A 99 -2.23 -12.94 1.14
N VAL A 100 -1.24 -12.17 1.57
CA VAL A 100 -0.47 -12.43 2.79
C VAL A 100 -0.03 -11.11 3.41
N ALA A 101 -0.17 -11.00 4.73
CA ALA A 101 0.47 -9.92 5.49
C ALA A 101 1.94 -10.26 5.69
N MET A 102 2.82 -9.39 5.24
CA MET A 102 4.28 -9.56 5.35
C MET A 102 4.90 -8.33 6.02
N ASN A 103 6.05 -7.93 5.53
CA ASN A 103 6.77 -6.75 5.97
C ASN A 103 6.07 -5.46 5.50
N HIS A 104 6.68 -4.30 5.76
CA HIS A 104 6.21 -3.06 5.16
C HIS A 104 6.62 -2.93 3.69
N LEU A 105 6.02 -1.94 3.01
CA LEU A 105 6.02 -1.78 1.56
C LEU A 105 7.40 -1.93 0.92
N THR A 106 8.40 -1.16 1.34
CA THR A 106 9.73 -1.16 0.71
C THR A 106 10.40 -2.54 0.74
N VAL A 107 10.32 -3.25 1.90
CA VAL A 107 10.86 -4.61 2.01
C VAL A 107 10.11 -5.57 1.10
N ASN A 108 8.78 -5.48 1.08
CA ASN A 108 7.95 -6.32 0.20
C ASN A 108 8.25 -6.05 -1.27
N LEU A 109 8.43 -4.79 -1.67
CA LEU A 109 8.80 -4.43 -3.04
C LEU A 109 10.14 -5.07 -3.45
N HIS A 110 11.18 -4.98 -2.61
CA HIS A 110 12.45 -5.64 -2.86
C HIS A 110 12.30 -7.16 -3.01
N LEU A 111 11.55 -7.82 -2.12
CA LEU A 111 11.32 -9.26 -2.20
C LEU A 111 10.56 -9.66 -3.47
N LEU A 112 9.58 -8.86 -3.87
CA LEU A 112 8.84 -9.07 -5.12
C LEU A 112 9.75 -8.86 -6.34
N MET A 113 10.58 -7.81 -6.33
CA MET A 113 11.55 -7.57 -7.40
C MET A 113 12.53 -8.74 -7.54
N VAL A 114 13.11 -9.23 -6.45
CA VAL A 114 14.00 -10.41 -6.47
C VAL A 114 13.29 -11.65 -7.03
N SER A 115 11.98 -11.79 -6.76
CA SER A 115 11.21 -12.96 -7.21
C SER A 115 10.77 -12.86 -8.67
N PHE A 116 10.35 -11.69 -9.13
CA PHE A 116 9.63 -11.53 -10.39
C PHE A 116 10.37 -10.71 -11.44
N TYR A 117 11.21 -9.75 -11.06
CA TYR A 117 12.03 -9.02 -12.02
C TYR A 117 13.28 -9.86 -12.36
N ARG A 118 13.18 -10.57 -13.47
CA ARG A 118 14.27 -11.43 -13.99
C ARG A 118 14.69 -10.94 -15.37
N PRO A 119 15.47 -9.85 -15.44
CA PRO A 119 15.85 -9.25 -16.70
C PRO A 119 16.81 -10.15 -17.48
N THR A 120 16.72 -10.05 -18.78
CA THR A 120 17.65 -10.66 -19.75
C THR A 120 18.29 -9.56 -20.60
N LYS A 121 19.26 -9.90 -21.44
CA LYS A 121 19.89 -8.94 -22.36
C LYS A 121 18.88 -8.28 -23.33
N SER A 122 17.79 -8.96 -23.65
CA SER A 122 16.75 -8.48 -24.56
C SER A 122 15.52 -7.93 -23.86
N ARG A 123 15.20 -8.38 -22.63
CA ARG A 123 14.00 -7.97 -21.87
C ARG A 123 14.42 -7.52 -20.48
N PHE A 124 14.55 -6.23 -20.28
CA PHE A 124 15.10 -5.66 -19.04
C PHE A 124 14.40 -4.36 -18.60
N LYS A 125 13.62 -3.73 -19.48
CA LYS A 125 12.98 -2.44 -19.20
C LYS A 125 11.84 -2.55 -18.20
N ILE A 126 11.69 -1.49 -17.42
CA ILE A 126 10.60 -1.29 -16.44
C ILE A 126 9.83 -0.05 -16.85
N ILE A 127 8.49 -0.14 -16.90
CA ILE A 127 7.61 1.02 -17.04
C ILE A 127 7.02 1.35 -15.67
N THR A 128 7.08 2.61 -15.28
CA THR A 128 6.50 3.13 -14.03
C THR A 128 5.92 4.53 -14.24
N GLU A 129 5.19 5.05 -13.25
CA GLU A 129 4.75 6.45 -13.24
C GLU A 129 5.91 7.38 -12.87
N ALA A 130 5.96 8.56 -13.48
CA ALA A 130 6.89 9.61 -13.10
C ALA A 130 6.51 10.17 -11.71
N GLY A 131 7.55 10.45 -10.91
CA GLY A 131 7.34 11.00 -9.57
C GLY A 131 6.75 10.00 -8.57
N ALA A 132 6.91 8.69 -8.80
CA ALA A 132 6.59 7.65 -7.83
C ALA A 132 7.27 7.93 -6.48
N PHE A 133 6.77 7.31 -5.41
CA PHE A 133 7.32 7.56 -4.06
C PHE A 133 8.82 7.21 -4.03
N SER A 134 9.62 8.06 -3.38
CA SER A 134 11.09 7.96 -3.45
C SER A 134 11.66 6.61 -3.07
N SER A 135 11.07 5.89 -2.08
CA SER A 135 11.52 4.55 -1.70
C SER A 135 11.33 3.54 -2.83
N ASP A 136 10.28 3.72 -3.64
CA ASP A 136 9.98 2.81 -4.74
C ASP A 136 10.93 3.08 -5.91
N GLN A 137 11.19 4.35 -6.23
CA GLN A 137 12.20 4.73 -7.23
C GLN A 137 13.58 4.16 -6.89
N TYR A 138 14.05 4.36 -5.64
CA TYR A 138 15.33 3.79 -5.20
C TYR A 138 15.34 2.26 -5.21
N ALA A 139 14.23 1.61 -4.90
CA ALA A 139 14.12 0.15 -4.97
C ALA A 139 14.27 -0.34 -6.42
N LEU A 140 13.57 0.29 -7.38
CA LEU A 140 13.67 -0.04 -8.80
C LEU A 140 15.10 0.19 -9.33
N GLU A 141 15.68 1.37 -9.07
CA GLU A 141 17.05 1.69 -9.48
C GLU A 141 18.08 0.71 -8.92
N SER A 142 17.96 0.36 -7.63
CA SER A 142 18.89 -0.57 -6.99
C SER A 142 18.83 -1.96 -7.59
N GLN A 143 17.61 -2.45 -7.90
CA GLN A 143 17.44 -3.74 -8.56
C GLN A 143 17.97 -3.74 -10.00
N VAL A 144 17.75 -2.67 -10.74
CA VAL A 144 18.32 -2.50 -12.10
C VAL A 144 19.84 -2.53 -12.05
N LYS A 145 20.46 -1.76 -11.15
CA LYS A 145 21.91 -1.74 -10.92
C LYS A 145 22.46 -3.11 -10.49
N PHE A 146 21.75 -3.80 -9.60
CA PHE A 146 22.10 -5.14 -9.13
C PHE A 146 22.21 -6.14 -10.29
N HIS A 147 21.33 -6.02 -11.28
CA HIS A 147 21.38 -6.84 -12.50
C HIS A 147 22.35 -6.34 -13.58
N GLY A 148 23.13 -5.29 -13.30
CA GLY A 148 24.14 -4.75 -14.21
C GLY A 148 23.60 -3.85 -15.32
N PHE A 149 22.38 -3.34 -15.20
CA PHE A 149 21.79 -2.40 -16.15
C PHE A 149 21.88 -0.94 -15.66
N ASP A 150 21.81 -0.03 -16.61
CA ASP A 150 21.78 1.41 -16.37
C ASP A 150 20.33 1.86 -16.11
N PRO A 151 19.99 2.42 -14.93
CA PRO A 151 18.65 2.86 -14.62
C PRO A 151 18.06 3.86 -15.61
N ASP A 152 18.88 4.82 -16.08
CA ASP A 152 18.44 5.88 -17.00
C ASP A 152 17.99 5.34 -18.36
N LYS A 153 18.48 4.14 -18.74
CA LYS A 153 18.12 3.46 -19.98
C LYS A 153 17.07 2.37 -19.79
N THR A 154 16.88 1.95 -18.56
CA THR A 154 16.05 0.78 -18.20
C THR A 154 14.69 1.18 -17.65
N ILE A 155 14.62 2.25 -16.86
CA ILE A 155 13.38 2.71 -16.23
C ILE A 155 12.74 3.77 -17.13
N ILE A 156 11.52 3.48 -17.57
CA ILE A 156 10.72 4.36 -18.42
C ILE A 156 9.64 4.96 -17.50
N GLU A 157 9.78 6.25 -17.23
CA GLU A 157 8.80 7.00 -16.45
C GLU A 157 7.74 7.64 -17.35
N LEU A 158 6.47 7.33 -17.07
CA LEU A 158 5.34 7.92 -17.78
C LEU A 158 4.82 9.14 -17.01
N ASN A 159 4.82 10.29 -17.68
CA ASN A 159 4.24 11.51 -17.14
C ASN A 159 2.76 11.64 -17.49
N PRO A 160 1.93 12.25 -16.63
CA PRO A 160 0.64 12.76 -17.03
C PRO A 160 0.78 13.74 -18.20
N ARG A 161 -0.26 13.85 -19.03
CA ARG A 161 -0.31 14.87 -20.09
C ARG A 161 -0.36 16.28 -19.50
N GLU A 162 -0.04 17.27 -20.30
CA GLU A 162 -0.10 18.66 -19.87
C GLU A 162 -1.48 19.00 -19.27
N HIS A 163 -1.48 19.64 -18.08
CA HIS A 163 -2.67 19.95 -17.27
C HIS A 163 -3.41 18.74 -16.69
N GLU A 164 -2.85 17.53 -16.74
CA GLU A 164 -3.41 16.35 -16.09
C GLU A 164 -2.59 15.94 -14.86
N TYR A 165 -3.21 15.22 -13.93
CA TYR A 165 -2.60 14.77 -12.68
C TYR A 165 -2.42 13.25 -12.61
N THR A 166 -2.96 12.53 -13.59
CA THR A 166 -2.91 11.07 -13.66
C THR A 166 -2.47 10.61 -15.04
N VAL A 167 -1.73 9.51 -15.12
CA VAL A 167 -1.36 8.89 -16.40
C VAL A 167 -2.59 8.17 -16.96
N ARG A 168 -2.90 8.42 -18.22
CA ARG A 168 -4.03 7.78 -18.89
C ARG A 168 -3.71 6.32 -19.23
N THR A 169 -4.73 5.46 -19.15
CA THR A 169 -4.60 4.04 -19.50
C THR A 169 -4.09 3.85 -20.94
N GLU A 170 -4.56 4.65 -21.88
CA GLU A 170 -4.12 4.57 -23.28
C GLU A 170 -2.63 4.89 -23.44
N ASP A 171 -2.06 5.79 -22.64
CA ASP A 171 -0.64 6.13 -22.68
C ASP A 171 0.21 4.98 -22.11
N ILE A 172 -0.29 4.33 -21.03
CA ILE A 172 0.33 3.13 -20.46
C ILE A 172 0.34 2.00 -21.50
N LEU A 173 -0.80 1.74 -22.14
CA LEU A 173 -0.91 0.68 -23.16
C LEU A 173 -0.03 0.97 -24.39
N SER A 174 0.05 2.23 -24.81
CA SER A 174 0.93 2.67 -25.90
C SER A 174 2.41 2.42 -25.55
N ALA A 175 2.83 2.79 -24.34
CA ALA A 175 4.21 2.56 -23.89
C ALA A 175 4.55 1.06 -23.80
N ILE A 176 3.62 0.25 -23.30
CA ILE A 176 3.78 -1.22 -23.28
C ILE A 176 3.95 -1.75 -24.69
N HIS A 177 3.12 -1.32 -25.63
CA HIS A 177 3.21 -1.75 -27.04
C HIS A 177 4.52 -1.31 -27.69
N GLN A 178 4.96 -0.07 -27.43
CA GLN A 178 6.21 0.48 -27.97
C GLN A 178 7.42 -0.30 -27.50
N HIS A 179 7.44 -0.74 -26.24
CA HIS A 179 8.58 -1.42 -25.61
C HIS A 179 8.38 -2.93 -25.45
N LYS A 180 7.37 -3.52 -26.06
CA LYS A 180 6.95 -4.93 -25.86
C LYS A 180 8.09 -5.97 -25.93
N ASP A 181 9.08 -5.73 -26.77
CA ASP A 181 10.18 -6.69 -26.98
C ASP A 181 11.29 -6.58 -25.92
N GLU A 182 11.38 -5.42 -25.25
CA GLU A 182 12.39 -5.15 -24.21
C GLU A 182 11.77 -5.08 -22.80
N LEU A 183 10.46 -5.05 -22.68
CA LEU A 183 9.73 -4.82 -21.42
C LEU A 183 9.75 -6.09 -20.55
N ALA A 184 10.25 -5.95 -19.33
CA ALA A 184 10.29 -7.02 -18.33
C ALA A 184 9.24 -6.82 -17.21
N LEU A 185 8.93 -5.57 -16.86
CA LEU A 185 8.05 -5.26 -15.72
C LEU A 185 7.25 -3.97 -15.97
N VAL A 186 6.01 -3.97 -15.52
CA VAL A 186 5.17 -2.77 -15.38
C VAL A 186 4.80 -2.63 -13.92
N ILE A 187 5.01 -1.45 -13.33
CA ILE A 187 4.71 -1.18 -11.93
C ILE A 187 4.14 0.23 -11.77
N PHE A 188 3.00 0.33 -11.10
CA PHE A 188 2.34 1.59 -10.79
C PHE A 188 1.87 1.56 -9.33
N GLY A 189 1.85 2.72 -8.68
CA GLY A 189 1.16 2.92 -7.42
C GLY A 189 -0.36 2.86 -7.62
N GLY A 190 -1.10 2.37 -6.61
CA GLY A 190 -2.56 2.27 -6.61
C GLY A 190 -3.22 3.26 -5.66
#